data_ea4bed1d1863f7527c223fa54dc82611
#
_entry.id   ea4bed1d1863f7527c223fa54dc82611
#
_cell.length_a   1.000
_cell.length_b   1.000
_cell.length_c   1.000
_cell.angle_alpha   90.00
_cell.angle_beta   90.00
_cell.angle_gamma   90.00
#
_symmetry.space_group_name_H-M   'P 1'
#
loop_
_entity.id
_entity.type
_entity.pdbx_description
1 polymer ?
#
loop_
_entity_poly.entity_id
_entity_poly.type
_entity_poly.pdbx_seq_one_letter_code
_entity_poly.pdbx_strand_id
1 'polypeptide(L)'
;MISTTFKEMYSNGDYNTVSPQWNDKKEMIAKNLMMYYVYDIITNYWSEGGTNKIHSAAKLNRYATLISGREWIVALDSFFERSMLRAETKKVASPKSEEYVILNCIYLNTFTAMDQLSIERFDVEHIEPKEQMRKLIENCSGEGLPISCIANLCYLPEGINRSKQDRNFYQDKKYIKNIDLSDVENKYSFTEVEDLEWMDMLYEKKEDFEVLKEYYTEFCTKRFTKLKHLLFNSLGIKYEEVDDSQEVI
;
A
#
# COMPACT_ATOMS: atom_id res chain seq x y z
N MET A 1 27.52 5.49 3.80
CA MET A 1 26.86 6.65 3.17
C MET A 1 27.52 7.98 3.59
N ILE A 2 27.60 8.32 4.87
CA ILE A 2 28.16 9.59 5.34
C ILE A 2 29.58 9.85 4.82
N SER A 3 30.49 8.89 4.81
CA SER A 3 31.91 9.14 4.46
C SER A 3 32.19 9.34 2.96
N THR A 4 31.49 8.66 2.08
CA THR A 4 31.58 8.87 0.63
C THR A 4 30.91 10.17 0.21
N THR A 5 29.78 10.46 0.84
CA THR A 5 29.05 11.72 0.66
C THR A 5 29.86 12.92 1.16
N PHE A 6 30.63 12.76 2.25
CA PHE A 6 31.52 13.80 2.76
C PHE A 6 32.64 14.16 1.77
N LYS A 7 33.23 13.18 1.10
CA LYS A 7 34.28 13.44 0.08
C LYS A 7 33.76 14.19 -1.13
N GLU A 8 32.48 13.96 -1.48
CA GLU A 8 31.83 14.65 -2.60
C GLU A 8 31.31 16.04 -2.20
N MET A 9 30.93 16.23 -0.93
CA MET A 9 30.50 17.53 -0.40
C MET A 9 31.62 18.56 -0.42
N TYR A 10 32.84 18.14 -0.11
CA TYR A 10 33.98 19.03 0.08
C TYR A 10 35.02 18.73 -0.99
N SER A 11 35.07 19.58 -2.00
CA SER A 11 36.10 19.48 -3.04
C SER A 11 37.46 19.87 -2.45
N ASN A 12 38.50 19.12 -2.82
CA ASN A 12 39.89 19.45 -2.54
C ASN A 12 40.32 19.47 -1.06
N GLY A 13 39.61 18.80 -0.18
CA GLY A 13 39.98 18.73 1.26
C GLY A 13 39.72 20.03 2.07
N ASP A 14 39.11 21.04 1.43
CA ASP A 14 38.61 22.20 2.13
C ASP A 14 37.21 21.93 2.69
N TYR A 15 37.16 21.61 3.97
CA TYR A 15 35.90 21.31 4.68
C TYR A 15 35.02 22.56 4.97
N ASN A 16 35.45 23.73 4.54
CA ASN A 16 34.69 24.97 4.72
C ASN A 16 33.89 25.37 3.48
N THR A 17 34.22 24.77 2.32
CA THR A 17 33.60 25.13 1.05
C THR A 17 32.85 23.94 0.45
N VAL A 18 31.52 24.05 0.40
CA VAL A 18 30.65 23.03 -0.26
C VAL A 18 30.80 23.10 -1.77
N SER A 19 31.06 21.97 -2.40
CA SER A 19 31.18 21.89 -3.86
C SER A 19 29.88 22.30 -4.54
N PRO A 20 29.90 23.08 -5.64
CA PRO A 20 28.69 23.42 -6.40
C PRO A 20 27.91 22.18 -6.89
N GLN A 21 28.63 21.16 -7.37
CA GLN A 21 28.01 19.90 -7.84
C GLN A 21 27.28 19.18 -6.70
N TRP A 22 27.64 19.41 -5.44
CA TRP A 22 26.95 18.84 -4.31
C TRP A 22 25.54 19.43 -4.10
N ASN A 23 25.35 20.71 -4.40
CA ASN A 23 24.05 21.33 -4.24
C ASN A 23 23.01 20.67 -5.14
N ASP A 24 23.33 20.46 -6.42
CA ASP A 24 22.45 19.79 -7.38
C ASP A 24 22.15 18.34 -6.94
N LYS A 25 23.19 17.64 -6.52
CA LYS A 25 23.05 16.25 -6.04
C LYS A 25 22.24 16.15 -4.76
N LYS A 26 22.42 17.07 -3.81
CA LYS A 26 21.67 17.15 -2.56
C LYS A 26 20.18 17.35 -2.82
N GLU A 27 19.83 18.25 -3.71
CA GLU A 27 18.43 18.49 -4.10
C GLU A 27 17.79 17.25 -4.73
N MET A 28 18.51 16.59 -5.63
CA MET A 28 18.06 15.36 -6.25
C MET A 28 17.87 14.23 -5.22
N ILE A 29 18.83 14.03 -4.32
CA ILE A 29 18.71 13.05 -3.22
C ILE A 29 17.49 13.38 -2.34
N ALA A 30 17.34 14.64 -1.94
CA ALA A 30 16.22 15.06 -1.09
C ALA A 30 14.87 14.81 -1.77
N LYS A 31 14.76 15.11 -3.07
CA LYS A 31 13.57 14.85 -3.88
C LYS A 31 13.23 13.36 -3.98
N ASN A 32 14.25 12.51 -4.12
CA ASN A 32 14.07 11.08 -4.32
C ASN A 32 13.92 10.30 -3.01
N LEU A 33 14.29 10.90 -1.87
CA LEU A 33 14.40 10.16 -0.60
C LEU A 33 13.08 9.46 -0.21
N MET A 34 11.95 10.12 -0.35
CA MET A 34 10.64 9.54 -0.03
C MET A 34 10.32 8.36 -0.94
N MET A 35 10.58 8.50 -2.23
CA MET A 35 10.37 7.42 -3.22
C MET A 35 11.23 6.20 -2.89
N TYR A 36 12.52 6.42 -2.61
CA TYR A 36 13.41 5.32 -2.24
C TYR A 36 13.07 4.69 -0.91
N TYR A 37 12.59 5.46 0.06
CA TYR A 37 12.12 4.92 1.33
C TYR A 37 10.99 3.91 1.11
N VAL A 38 9.97 4.29 0.35
CA VAL A 38 8.85 3.40 0.02
C VAL A 38 9.31 2.21 -0.82
N TYR A 39 10.08 2.47 -1.88
CA TYR A 39 10.58 1.43 -2.78
C TYR A 39 11.44 0.40 -2.07
N ASP A 40 12.37 0.83 -1.21
CA ASP A 40 13.25 -0.07 -0.47
C ASP A 40 12.47 -0.95 0.52
N ILE A 41 11.38 -0.43 1.11
CA ILE A 41 10.51 -1.19 1.99
C ILE A 41 9.72 -2.25 1.20
N ILE A 42 9.03 -1.88 0.12
CA ILE A 42 8.22 -2.83 -0.67
C ILE A 42 9.07 -3.90 -1.36
N THR A 43 10.30 -3.57 -1.76
CA THR A 43 11.26 -4.52 -2.35
C THR A 43 12.05 -5.31 -1.31
N ASN A 44 11.86 -5.00 -0.03
CA ASN A 44 12.61 -5.61 1.06
C ASN A 44 14.14 -5.46 0.89
N TYR A 45 14.56 -4.32 0.30
CA TYR A 45 15.95 -4.09 -0.11
C TYR A 45 16.96 -4.24 1.02
N TRP A 46 16.60 -3.85 2.24
CA TRP A 46 17.51 -3.83 3.40
C TRP A 46 17.48 -5.11 4.25
N SER A 47 16.67 -6.11 3.89
CA SER A 47 16.47 -7.31 4.71
C SER A 47 17.72 -8.17 4.92
N GLU A 48 18.66 -8.14 3.97
CA GLU A 48 19.89 -8.93 4.01
C GLU A 48 21.10 -8.13 3.58
N GLY A 49 22.29 -8.45 4.11
CA GLY A 49 23.56 -7.92 3.67
C GLY A 49 23.77 -6.42 3.90
N GLY A 50 23.25 -5.85 4.99
CA GLY A 50 23.17 -4.41 5.26
C GLY A 50 24.45 -3.62 4.95
N THR A 51 25.61 -4.02 5.44
CA THR A 51 26.89 -3.30 5.21
C THR A 51 27.27 -3.28 3.73
N ASN A 52 27.18 -4.42 3.05
CA ASN A 52 27.50 -4.52 1.62
C ASN A 52 26.51 -3.72 0.77
N LYS A 53 25.23 -3.70 1.13
CA LYS A 53 24.22 -2.89 0.46
C LYS A 53 24.45 -1.39 0.64
N ILE A 54 24.88 -0.95 1.83
CA ILE A 54 25.24 0.45 2.07
C ILE A 54 26.39 0.85 1.14
N HIS A 55 27.44 0.04 1.03
CA HIS A 55 28.56 0.32 0.14
C HIS A 55 28.13 0.33 -1.33
N SER A 56 27.33 -0.63 -1.76
CA SER A 56 26.82 -0.69 -3.13
C SER A 56 25.90 0.50 -3.45
N ALA A 57 24.98 0.85 -2.58
CA ALA A 57 24.10 1.99 -2.75
C ALA A 57 24.86 3.32 -2.86
N ALA A 58 25.91 3.50 -2.03
CA ALA A 58 26.78 4.66 -2.08
C ALA A 58 27.59 4.70 -3.38
N LYS A 59 28.17 3.57 -3.79
CA LYS A 59 28.98 3.48 -5.01
C LYS A 59 28.17 3.74 -6.29
N LEU A 60 26.93 3.27 -6.34
CA LEU A 60 26.04 3.44 -7.48
C LEU A 60 25.31 4.78 -7.51
N ASN A 61 25.55 5.66 -6.54
CA ASN A 61 24.76 6.90 -6.39
C ASN A 61 23.24 6.64 -6.38
N ARG A 62 22.83 5.52 -5.81
CA ARG A 62 21.46 5.00 -5.88
C ARG A 62 20.39 6.10 -5.67
N TYR A 63 20.50 6.88 -4.62
CA TYR A 63 19.50 7.89 -4.26
C TYR A 63 19.52 9.14 -5.14
N ALA A 64 20.54 9.30 -5.98
CA ALA A 64 20.63 10.36 -6.98
C ALA A 64 20.06 9.92 -8.36
N THR A 65 19.59 8.69 -8.48
CA THR A 65 18.99 8.15 -9.70
C THR A 65 17.48 8.05 -9.55
N LEU A 66 16.72 8.31 -10.60
CA LEU A 66 15.27 8.12 -10.57
C LEU A 66 14.94 6.63 -10.74
N ILE A 67 13.95 6.19 -9.98
CA ILE A 67 13.35 4.87 -10.18
C ILE A 67 12.31 5.03 -11.31
N SER A 68 12.40 4.21 -12.33
CA SER A 68 11.47 4.24 -13.47
C SER A 68 10.07 3.76 -13.07
N GLY A 69 9.04 4.19 -13.81
CA GLY A 69 7.67 3.72 -13.62
C GLY A 69 7.57 2.20 -13.74
N ARG A 70 8.31 1.59 -14.68
CA ARG A 70 8.35 0.13 -14.85
C ARG A 70 8.93 -0.59 -13.64
N GLU A 71 10.02 -0.09 -13.05
CA GLU A 71 10.58 -0.67 -11.82
C GLU A 71 9.58 -0.60 -10.66
N TRP A 72 8.84 0.50 -10.55
CA TRP A 72 7.78 0.65 -9.58
C TRP A 72 6.64 -0.36 -9.77
N ILE A 73 6.18 -0.56 -11.00
CA ILE A 73 5.12 -1.53 -11.32
C ILE A 73 5.57 -2.93 -10.90
N VAL A 74 6.75 -3.37 -11.34
CA VAL A 74 7.30 -4.69 -11.00
C VAL A 74 7.44 -4.88 -9.49
N ALA A 75 7.92 -3.87 -8.77
CA ALA A 75 8.07 -3.93 -7.33
C ALA A 75 6.73 -4.06 -6.60
N LEU A 76 5.73 -3.29 -7.02
CA LEU A 76 4.39 -3.32 -6.43
C LEU A 76 3.65 -4.61 -6.74
N ASP A 77 3.73 -5.10 -7.96
CA ASP A 77 3.10 -6.37 -8.35
C ASP A 77 3.72 -7.54 -7.57
N SER A 78 5.03 -7.62 -7.46
CA SER A 78 5.70 -8.62 -6.61
C SER A 78 5.35 -8.47 -5.13
N PHE A 79 5.16 -7.25 -4.64
CA PHE A 79 4.69 -7.03 -3.27
C PHE A 79 3.27 -7.56 -3.08
N PHE A 80 2.37 -7.27 -4.03
CA PHE A 80 0.99 -7.75 -3.99
C PHE A 80 0.90 -9.26 -4.06
N GLU A 81 1.61 -9.90 -4.99
CA GLU A 81 1.69 -11.36 -5.09
C GLU A 81 2.11 -11.99 -3.75
N ARG A 82 3.16 -11.48 -3.11
CA ARG A 82 3.57 -11.98 -1.79
C ARG A 82 2.51 -11.76 -0.70
N SER A 83 1.73 -10.69 -0.80
CA SER A 83 0.63 -10.41 0.12
C SER A 83 -0.53 -11.39 -0.10
N MET A 84 -0.81 -11.77 -1.35
CA MET A 84 -1.86 -12.72 -1.72
C MET A 84 -1.53 -14.19 -1.40
N LEU A 85 -0.26 -14.52 -1.16
CA LEU A 85 0.13 -15.89 -0.76
C LEU A 85 -0.17 -16.22 0.72
N ARG A 86 -0.73 -15.31 1.48
CA ARG A 86 -1.10 -15.55 2.88
C ARG A 86 -2.34 -16.45 2.95
N ALA A 87 -2.22 -17.57 3.65
CA ALA A 87 -3.35 -18.47 3.92
C ALA A 87 -3.83 -18.28 5.38
N GLU A 88 -4.68 -17.28 5.59
CA GLU A 88 -5.19 -16.93 6.91
C GLU A 88 -6.56 -17.57 7.14
N THR A 89 -6.73 -18.21 8.29
CA THR A 89 -7.99 -18.86 8.70
C THR A 89 -8.45 -18.35 10.06
N LYS A 90 -8.21 -19.12 11.13
CA LYS A 90 -8.60 -18.77 12.51
C LYS A 90 -7.80 -17.60 13.08
N LYS A 91 -6.54 -17.46 12.65
CA LYS A 91 -5.66 -16.38 13.09
C LYS A 91 -5.34 -15.48 11.91
N VAL A 92 -5.91 -14.30 11.92
CA VAL A 92 -5.62 -13.25 10.96
C VAL A 92 -4.37 -12.51 11.42
N ALA A 93 -3.39 -12.36 10.52
CA ALA A 93 -2.16 -11.65 10.80
C ALA A 93 -2.42 -10.14 11.01
N SER A 94 -1.56 -9.48 11.76
CA SER A 94 -1.54 -8.03 11.76
C SER A 94 -0.93 -7.52 10.45
N PRO A 95 -1.37 -6.34 9.97
CA PRO A 95 -0.72 -5.70 8.83
C PRO A 95 0.78 -5.54 9.08
N LYS A 96 1.60 -5.72 8.04
CA LYS A 96 3.04 -5.56 8.13
C LYS A 96 3.44 -4.09 7.97
N SER A 97 4.69 -3.76 8.30
CA SER A 97 5.24 -2.42 8.15
C SER A 97 5.13 -1.89 6.72
N GLU A 98 5.27 -2.75 5.73
CA GLU A 98 5.16 -2.41 4.31
C GLU A 98 3.76 -1.92 3.94
N GLU A 99 2.71 -2.59 4.45
CA GLU A 99 1.33 -2.18 4.23
C GLU A 99 1.03 -0.82 4.87
N TYR A 100 1.53 -0.60 6.10
CA TYR A 100 1.38 0.71 6.76
C TYR A 100 2.07 1.83 5.98
N VAL A 101 3.25 1.60 5.43
CA VAL A 101 3.97 2.61 4.65
C VAL A 101 3.20 2.97 3.38
N ILE A 102 2.68 1.98 2.64
CA ILE A 102 1.89 2.21 1.43
C ILE A 102 0.59 2.96 1.78
N LEU A 103 -0.13 2.51 2.80
CA LEU A 103 -1.36 3.19 3.24
C LEU A 103 -1.08 4.63 3.66
N ASN A 104 -0.03 4.88 4.46
CA ASN A 104 0.36 6.24 4.84
C ASN A 104 0.61 7.14 3.63
N CYS A 105 1.28 6.64 2.61
CA CYS A 105 1.52 7.42 1.38
C CYS A 105 0.23 7.71 0.62
N ILE A 106 -0.65 6.72 0.47
CA ILE A 106 -1.93 6.87 -0.24
C ILE A 106 -2.82 7.89 0.48
N TYR A 107 -2.93 7.78 1.80
CA TYR A 107 -3.84 8.59 2.60
C TYR A 107 -3.25 9.95 3.02
N LEU A 108 -1.97 10.23 2.72
CA LEU A 108 -1.32 11.47 3.09
C LEU A 108 -2.12 12.70 2.65
N ASN A 109 -2.56 12.73 1.41
CA ASN A 109 -3.33 13.84 0.86
C ASN A 109 -4.81 13.87 1.32
N THR A 110 -5.35 12.73 1.70
CA THR A 110 -6.72 12.61 2.18
C THR A 110 -6.87 13.19 3.59
N PHE A 111 -5.92 12.89 4.47
CA PHE A 111 -6.00 13.27 5.88
C PHE A 111 -5.30 14.60 6.22
N THR A 112 -4.26 14.96 5.48
CA THR A 112 -3.59 16.26 5.68
C THR A 112 -4.38 17.44 5.13
N ALA A 113 -5.28 17.20 4.17
CA ALA A 113 -6.19 18.23 3.68
C ALA A 113 -7.39 18.47 4.62
N MET A 114 -7.66 17.56 5.53
CA MET A 114 -8.70 17.71 6.55
C MET A 114 -8.10 18.49 7.72
N ASP A 115 -8.58 19.70 7.89
CA ASP A 115 -8.28 20.67 8.93
C ASP A 115 -7.25 20.25 10.00
N GLN A 116 -6.15 20.94 10.02
CA GLN A 116 -4.98 20.76 10.88
C GLN A 116 -5.26 20.78 12.41
N LEU A 117 -6.51 20.78 12.84
CA LEU A 117 -6.90 20.95 14.24
C LEU A 117 -7.74 19.80 14.82
N SER A 118 -8.27 18.89 14.04
CA SER A 118 -8.91 17.70 14.58
C SER A 118 -7.88 16.59 14.71
N ILE A 119 -7.49 16.27 15.94
CA ILE A 119 -6.67 15.09 16.27
C ILE A 119 -7.60 13.87 16.16
N GLU A 120 -8.10 13.63 14.98
CA GLU A 120 -8.85 12.41 14.70
C GLU A 120 -7.85 11.25 14.59
N ARG A 121 -8.11 10.20 15.33
CA ARG A 121 -7.31 8.98 15.25
C ARG A 121 -7.85 8.12 14.14
N PHE A 122 -6.96 7.51 13.38
CA PHE A 122 -7.27 6.58 12.31
C PHE A 122 -6.79 5.19 12.68
N ASP A 123 -7.65 4.21 12.43
CA ASP A 123 -7.34 2.80 12.58
C ASP A 123 -7.15 2.17 11.21
N VAL A 124 -6.26 1.18 11.11
CA VAL A 124 -6.24 0.29 9.96
C VAL A 124 -7.36 -0.72 10.12
N GLU A 125 -8.24 -0.75 9.15
CA GLU A 125 -9.44 -1.59 9.15
C GLU A 125 -9.49 -2.47 7.89
N HIS A 126 -10.17 -3.62 8.03
CA HIS A 126 -10.46 -4.52 6.92
C HIS A 126 -11.76 -4.09 6.24
N ILE A 127 -11.71 -3.88 4.93
CA ILE A 127 -12.90 -3.55 4.13
C ILE A 127 -13.89 -4.69 4.24
N GLU A 128 -13.45 -5.90 3.86
CA GLU A 128 -14.16 -7.11 4.19
C GLU A 128 -13.77 -7.56 5.59
N PRO A 129 -14.72 -7.52 6.55
CA PRO A 129 -14.41 -7.72 7.96
C PRO A 129 -13.83 -9.11 8.23
N LYS A 130 -12.73 -9.14 8.97
CA LYS A 130 -12.01 -10.38 9.25
C LYS A 130 -12.87 -11.47 9.89
N GLU A 131 -13.80 -11.10 10.75
CA GLU A 131 -14.68 -12.09 11.41
C GLU A 131 -15.70 -12.68 10.43
N GLN A 132 -16.20 -11.90 9.48
CA GLN A 132 -17.07 -12.38 8.41
C GLN A 132 -16.31 -13.31 7.47
N MET A 133 -15.12 -12.89 7.03
CA MET A 133 -14.27 -13.71 6.15
C MET A 133 -13.90 -15.04 6.81
N ARG A 134 -13.58 -15.03 8.11
CA ARG A 134 -13.30 -16.26 8.86
C ARG A 134 -14.48 -17.21 8.89
N LYS A 135 -15.69 -16.71 9.14
CA LYS A 135 -16.93 -17.51 9.12
C LYS A 135 -17.19 -18.10 7.74
N LEU A 136 -16.98 -17.32 6.67
CA LEU A 136 -17.13 -17.82 5.31
C LEU A 136 -16.12 -18.93 4.99
N ILE A 137 -14.86 -18.75 5.32
CA ILE A 137 -13.81 -19.78 5.14
C ILE A 137 -14.16 -21.05 5.92
N GLU A 138 -14.62 -20.91 7.16
CA GLU A 138 -15.03 -22.07 8.00
C GLU A 138 -16.24 -22.77 7.41
N ASN A 139 -17.25 -22.05 6.95
CA ASN A 139 -18.47 -22.62 6.34
C ASN A 139 -18.18 -23.36 5.03
N CYS A 140 -17.23 -22.87 4.25
CA CYS A 140 -16.78 -23.50 3.01
C CYS A 140 -15.72 -24.59 3.22
N SER A 141 -15.29 -24.86 4.45
CA SER A 141 -14.17 -25.77 4.77
C SER A 141 -12.86 -25.42 4.06
N GLY A 142 -12.60 -24.12 3.91
CA GLY A 142 -11.49 -23.59 3.13
C GLY A 142 -10.13 -23.66 3.83
N GLU A 143 -9.07 -23.63 3.03
CA GLU A 143 -7.68 -23.66 3.50
C GLU A 143 -7.17 -22.31 4.02
N GLY A 144 -7.86 -21.23 3.72
CA GLY A 144 -7.53 -19.88 4.11
C GLY A 144 -7.43 -18.89 2.95
N LEU A 145 -7.53 -17.60 3.27
CA LEU A 145 -7.44 -16.48 2.33
C LEU A 145 -6.50 -15.42 2.87
N PRO A 146 -5.95 -14.53 2.02
CA PRO A 146 -5.09 -13.44 2.44
C PRO A 146 -5.89 -12.27 3.04
N ILE A 147 -6.56 -12.50 4.18
CA ILE A 147 -7.47 -11.53 4.80
C ILE A 147 -6.78 -10.19 5.12
N SER A 148 -5.52 -10.24 5.55
CA SER A 148 -4.71 -9.05 5.87
C SER A 148 -3.87 -8.55 4.69
N CYS A 149 -4.22 -8.87 3.44
CA CYS A 149 -3.53 -8.28 2.31
C CYS A 149 -3.83 -6.78 2.19
N ILE A 150 -2.90 -6.02 1.61
CA ILE A 150 -3.04 -4.56 1.43
C ILE A 150 -4.36 -4.18 0.74
N ALA A 151 -4.82 -5.02 -0.18
CA ALA A 151 -6.05 -4.77 -0.93
C ALA A 151 -7.32 -4.87 -0.08
N ASN A 152 -7.27 -5.51 1.07
CA ASN A 152 -8.38 -5.54 2.03
C ASN A 152 -8.22 -4.54 3.18
N LEU A 153 -7.21 -3.68 3.15
CA LEU A 153 -6.93 -2.72 4.24
C LEU A 153 -7.26 -1.29 3.82
N CYS A 154 -7.81 -0.53 4.75
CA CYS A 154 -8.06 0.90 4.59
C CYS A 154 -7.80 1.64 5.91
N TYR A 155 -7.68 2.98 5.86
CA TYR A 155 -7.75 3.81 7.05
C TYR A 155 -9.17 4.31 7.28
N LEU A 156 -9.64 4.18 8.51
CA LEU A 156 -10.91 4.73 8.96
C LEU A 156 -10.72 5.60 10.19
N PRO A 157 -11.49 6.72 10.31
CA PRO A 157 -11.63 7.41 11.58
C PRO A 157 -12.09 6.46 12.68
N GLU A 158 -11.50 6.58 13.87
CA GLU A 158 -11.78 5.67 15.01
C GLU A 158 -13.29 5.58 15.34
N GLY A 159 -14.01 6.69 15.27
CA GLY A 159 -15.45 6.73 15.50
C GLY A 159 -16.26 5.93 14.49
N ILE A 160 -15.86 5.95 13.24
CA ILE A 160 -16.48 5.20 12.15
C ILE A 160 -16.17 3.71 12.31
N ASN A 161 -14.91 3.37 12.56
CA ASN A 161 -14.48 2.01 12.78
C ASN A 161 -15.23 1.35 13.93
N ARG A 162 -15.39 2.04 15.05
CA ARG A 162 -16.17 1.53 16.20
C ARG A 162 -17.65 1.32 15.89
N SER A 163 -18.25 2.16 15.04
CA SER A 163 -19.66 2.01 14.65
C SER A 163 -19.86 0.89 13.61
N LYS A 164 -18.86 0.64 12.77
CA LYS A 164 -18.88 -0.43 11.76
C LYS A 164 -18.87 -1.82 12.41
N GLN A 165 -18.07 -2.01 13.46
CA GLN A 165 -17.87 -3.33 14.09
C GLN A 165 -17.39 -4.40 13.09
N ASP A 166 -18.07 -5.56 13.07
CA ASP A 166 -17.79 -6.69 12.17
C ASP A 166 -18.63 -6.67 10.88
N ARG A 167 -19.17 -5.50 10.52
CA ARG A 167 -19.98 -5.32 9.31
C ARG A 167 -19.13 -4.79 8.16
N ASN A 168 -19.50 -5.17 6.95
CA ASN A 168 -19.02 -4.49 5.78
C ASN A 168 -19.70 -3.10 5.66
N PHE A 169 -19.09 -2.14 4.96
CA PHE A 169 -19.59 -0.78 4.87
C PHE A 169 -21.01 -0.65 4.30
N TYR A 170 -21.48 -1.64 3.57
CA TYR A 170 -22.67 -1.58 2.73
C TYR A 170 -23.81 -2.44 3.24
N GLN A 171 -23.52 -3.44 4.09
CA GLN A 171 -24.52 -4.39 4.59
C GLN A 171 -25.56 -3.74 5.49
N ASP A 172 -25.23 -2.60 6.08
CA ASP A 172 -26.17 -2.01 7.05
C ASP A 172 -26.04 -0.47 7.10
N LYS A 173 -26.49 0.18 6.01
CA LYS A 173 -26.60 1.65 5.90
C LYS A 173 -27.27 2.31 7.11
N LYS A 174 -28.06 1.53 7.86
CA LYS A 174 -28.82 1.99 9.03
C LYS A 174 -27.95 2.22 10.26
N TYR A 175 -26.83 1.52 10.37
CA TYR A 175 -25.97 1.54 11.56
C TYR A 175 -24.72 2.41 11.39
N ILE A 176 -24.29 2.69 10.17
CA ILE A 176 -23.22 3.67 9.93
C ILE A 176 -23.84 5.06 9.95
N LYS A 177 -24.18 5.52 11.15
CA LYS A 177 -24.72 6.86 11.35
C LYS A 177 -23.66 7.88 10.98
N ASN A 178 -24.06 8.85 10.13
CA ASN A 178 -23.28 10.04 9.76
C ASN A 178 -22.12 9.81 8.79
N ILE A 179 -22.10 8.73 8.02
CA ILE A 179 -21.17 8.59 6.92
C ILE A 179 -21.90 8.77 5.59
N ASP A 180 -21.37 9.61 4.74
CA ASP A 180 -21.74 9.64 3.34
C ASP A 180 -21.04 8.45 2.65
N LEU A 181 -21.81 7.61 1.94
CA LEU A 181 -21.23 6.51 1.16
C LEU A 181 -20.20 7.00 0.14
N SER A 182 -20.44 8.16 -0.45
CA SER A 182 -19.47 8.81 -1.34
C SER A 182 -18.14 9.09 -0.63
N ASP A 183 -18.15 9.46 0.65
CA ASP A 183 -16.91 9.62 1.43
C ASP A 183 -16.23 8.28 1.68
N VAL A 184 -17.00 7.21 1.96
CA VAL A 184 -16.44 5.87 2.11
C VAL A 184 -15.72 5.45 0.84
N GLU A 185 -16.38 5.55 -0.30
CA GLU A 185 -15.85 5.13 -1.60
C GLU A 185 -14.63 5.94 -2.04
N ASN A 186 -14.66 7.25 -1.84
CA ASN A 186 -13.66 8.15 -2.42
C ASN A 186 -12.55 8.60 -1.45
N LYS A 187 -12.77 8.49 -0.14
CA LYS A 187 -11.79 8.94 0.87
C LYS A 187 -11.22 7.82 1.73
N TYR A 188 -12.03 6.81 2.05
CA TYR A 188 -11.64 5.79 3.01
C TYR A 188 -11.34 4.45 2.34
N SER A 189 -12.34 3.78 1.79
CA SER A 189 -12.13 2.46 1.21
C SER A 189 -11.53 2.48 -0.18
N PHE A 190 -11.79 3.52 -0.96
CA PHE A 190 -11.50 3.56 -2.40
C PHE A 190 -12.06 2.35 -3.14
N THR A 191 -13.26 1.89 -2.73
CA THR A 191 -13.92 0.70 -3.26
C THR A 191 -15.38 1.06 -3.51
N GLU A 192 -15.90 0.71 -4.66
CA GLU A 192 -17.29 0.94 -5.02
C GLU A 192 -18.19 -0.10 -4.35
N VAL A 193 -19.46 0.23 -4.14
CA VAL A 193 -20.43 -0.67 -3.46
C VAL A 193 -20.56 -1.99 -4.21
N GLU A 194 -20.61 -1.90 -5.53
CA GLU A 194 -20.81 -3.03 -6.44
C GLU A 194 -19.66 -4.06 -6.31
N ASP A 195 -18.47 -3.61 -5.99
CA ASP A 195 -17.32 -4.49 -5.79
C ASP A 195 -17.41 -5.33 -4.50
N LEU A 196 -18.37 -5.07 -3.63
CA LEU A 196 -18.57 -5.76 -2.35
C LEU A 196 -19.90 -6.55 -2.26
N GLU A 197 -20.77 -6.46 -3.26
CA GLU A 197 -22.07 -7.16 -3.27
C GLU A 197 -21.94 -8.69 -3.29
N TRP A 198 -20.81 -9.22 -3.78
CA TRP A 198 -20.56 -10.65 -3.83
C TRP A 198 -20.60 -11.34 -2.45
N MET A 199 -20.27 -10.62 -1.37
CA MET A 199 -20.33 -11.19 -0.03
C MET A 199 -21.75 -11.58 0.38
N ASP A 200 -22.75 -10.77 0.03
CA ASP A 200 -24.14 -11.06 0.38
C ASP A 200 -24.63 -12.36 -0.29
N MET A 201 -24.17 -12.59 -1.54
CA MET A 201 -24.50 -13.84 -2.24
C MET A 201 -23.95 -15.08 -1.53
N LEU A 202 -22.76 -15.00 -0.92
CA LEU A 202 -22.15 -16.12 -0.22
C LEU A 202 -22.78 -16.41 1.13
N TYR A 203 -23.43 -15.42 1.77
CA TYR A 203 -24.18 -15.64 3.01
C TYR A 203 -25.50 -16.40 2.77
N GLU A 204 -26.13 -16.16 1.62
CA GLU A 204 -27.39 -16.80 1.27
C GLU A 204 -27.21 -18.23 0.73
N LYS A 205 -26.08 -18.49 0.08
CA LYS A 205 -25.75 -19.77 -0.52
C LYS A 205 -24.51 -20.34 0.15
N LYS A 206 -24.51 -21.60 0.52
CA LYS A 206 -23.29 -22.31 0.91
C LYS A 206 -22.48 -22.60 -0.36
N GLU A 207 -21.68 -21.63 -0.77
CA GLU A 207 -20.82 -21.75 -1.94
C GLU A 207 -19.56 -22.58 -1.62
N ASP A 208 -18.95 -23.09 -2.68
CA ASP A 208 -17.66 -23.76 -2.61
C ASP A 208 -16.55 -22.77 -2.24
N PHE A 209 -15.50 -23.24 -1.55
CA PHE A 209 -14.37 -22.43 -1.19
C PHE A 209 -13.65 -21.80 -2.40
N GLU A 210 -13.58 -22.51 -3.52
CA GLU A 210 -12.95 -21.99 -4.74
C GLU A 210 -13.74 -20.80 -5.32
N VAL A 211 -15.07 -20.81 -5.22
CA VAL A 211 -15.92 -19.67 -5.61
C VAL A 211 -15.66 -18.47 -4.69
N LEU A 212 -15.58 -18.66 -3.37
CA LEU A 212 -15.22 -17.61 -2.43
C LEU A 212 -13.85 -17.00 -2.76
N LYS A 213 -12.87 -17.86 -3.02
CA LYS A 213 -11.51 -17.46 -3.34
C LYS A 213 -11.44 -16.67 -4.65
N GLU A 214 -12.21 -17.05 -5.67
CA GLU A 214 -12.30 -16.35 -6.95
C GLU A 214 -12.82 -14.92 -6.74
N TYR A 215 -13.99 -14.76 -6.13
CA TYR A 215 -14.56 -13.43 -5.85
C TYR A 215 -13.63 -12.55 -4.99
N TYR A 216 -13.05 -13.12 -3.94
CA TYR A 216 -12.14 -12.38 -3.09
C TYR A 216 -10.86 -11.97 -3.83
N THR A 217 -10.33 -12.83 -4.69
CA THR A 217 -9.15 -12.53 -5.50
C THR A 217 -9.45 -11.43 -6.52
N GLU A 218 -10.61 -11.48 -7.16
CA GLU A 218 -11.06 -10.44 -8.09
C GLU A 218 -11.18 -9.08 -7.39
N PHE A 219 -11.87 -9.05 -6.26
CA PHE A 219 -11.96 -7.84 -5.42
C PHE A 219 -10.58 -7.28 -5.05
N CYS A 220 -9.69 -8.13 -4.54
CA CYS A 220 -8.33 -7.72 -4.18
C CYS A 220 -7.54 -7.18 -5.37
N THR A 221 -7.66 -7.79 -6.54
CA THR A 221 -6.96 -7.38 -7.75
C THR A 221 -7.45 -6.03 -8.27
N LYS A 222 -8.77 -5.84 -8.36
CA LYS A 222 -9.37 -4.56 -8.75
C LYS A 222 -8.93 -3.44 -7.82
N ARG A 223 -9.06 -3.67 -6.52
CA ARG A 223 -8.70 -2.65 -5.54
C ARG A 223 -7.21 -2.35 -5.53
N PHE A 224 -6.34 -3.35 -5.65
CA PHE A 224 -4.90 -3.12 -5.69
C PHE A 224 -4.49 -2.27 -6.89
N THR A 225 -5.11 -2.47 -8.05
CA THR A 225 -4.91 -1.60 -9.22
C THR A 225 -5.22 -0.14 -8.89
N LYS A 226 -6.35 0.11 -8.24
CA LYS A 226 -6.72 1.47 -7.78
C LYS A 226 -5.71 2.04 -6.76
N LEU A 227 -5.26 1.23 -5.80
CA LEU A 227 -4.24 1.63 -4.82
C LEU A 227 -2.89 1.97 -5.48
N LYS A 228 -2.47 1.24 -6.52
CA LYS A 228 -1.27 1.57 -7.31
C LYS A 228 -1.35 2.97 -7.91
N HIS A 229 -2.47 3.30 -8.55
CA HIS A 229 -2.68 4.64 -9.12
C HIS A 229 -2.64 5.75 -8.05
N LEU A 230 -3.29 5.51 -6.90
CA LEU A 230 -3.29 6.46 -5.79
C LEU A 230 -1.88 6.66 -5.22
N LEU A 231 -1.10 5.59 -5.09
CA LEU A 231 0.28 5.67 -4.62
C LEU A 231 1.16 6.44 -5.61
N PHE A 232 1.05 6.19 -6.91
CA PHE A 232 1.79 6.91 -7.94
C PHE A 232 1.46 8.41 -7.91
N ASN A 233 0.18 8.75 -7.83
CA ASN A 233 -0.25 10.14 -7.69
C ASN A 233 0.34 10.79 -6.43
N SER A 234 0.29 10.10 -5.31
CA SER A 234 0.81 10.58 -4.03
C SER A 234 2.34 10.81 -4.04
N LEU A 235 3.08 9.95 -4.72
CA LEU A 235 4.53 10.04 -4.85
C LEU A 235 4.99 10.92 -6.04
N GLY A 236 4.05 11.42 -6.86
CA GLY A 236 4.35 12.19 -8.06
C GLY A 236 5.07 11.37 -9.14
N ILE A 237 4.84 10.06 -9.18
CA ILE A 237 5.39 9.14 -10.19
C ILE A 237 4.47 9.19 -11.40
N LYS A 238 5.06 9.39 -12.59
CA LYS A 238 4.30 9.28 -13.83
C LYS A 238 4.00 7.82 -14.11
N TYR A 239 2.73 7.50 -14.19
CA TYR A 239 2.26 6.21 -14.66
C TYR A 239 2.35 6.21 -16.19
N GLU A 240 3.38 5.60 -16.73
CA GLU A 240 3.40 5.23 -18.14
C GLU A 240 2.70 3.87 -18.21
N GLU A 241 1.49 3.84 -18.78
CA GLU A 241 0.87 2.57 -19.15
C GLU A 241 1.87 1.83 -20.04
N VAL A 242 2.37 0.71 -19.55
CA VAL A 242 3.16 -0.19 -20.39
C VAL A 242 2.14 -0.75 -21.38
N ASP A 243 2.25 -0.30 -22.62
CA ASP A 243 1.49 -0.87 -23.71
C ASP A 243 1.94 -2.34 -23.87
N ASP A 244 1.13 -3.25 -23.32
CA ASP A 244 1.34 -4.71 -23.37
C ASP A 244 1.35 -5.25 -24.82
N SER A 245 1.17 -4.40 -25.83
CA SER A 245 1.19 -4.77 -27.24
C SER A 245 2.60 -4.95 -27.83
N GLN A 246 3.69 -4.76 -27.04
CA GLN A 246 5.08 -4.88 -27.55
C GLN A 246 5.85 -6.13 -27.04
N GLU A 247 5.22 -7.09 -26.42
CA GLU A 247 5.86 -8.38 -26.13
C GLU A 247 5.42 -9.45 -27.13
N VAL A 248 5.85 -9.35 -28.37
CA VAL A 248 6.09 -10.51 -29.26
C VAL A 248 7.11 -10.10 -30.31
N ILE A 249 8.38 -10.26 -30.02
CA ILE A 249 9.39 -10.62 -31.02
C ILE A 249 10.44 -11.52 -30.34
#